data_3e1cf6d47293590a13652c3d9fefbab0
#
_entry.id   3e1cf6d47293590a13652c3d9fefbab0
#
_cell.length_a   1.000
_cell.length_b   1.000
_cell.length_c   1.000
_cell.angle_alpha   90.00
_cell.angle_beta   90.00
_cell.angle_gamma   90.00
#
_symmetry.space_group_name_H-M   'P 1'
#
loop_
_entity.id
_entity.type
_entity.pdbx_description
1 polymer ?
#
loop_
_entity_poly.entity_id
_entity_poly.type
_entity_poly.pdbx_seq_one_letter_code
_entity_poly.pdbx_strand_id
1 'polypeptide(L)' 'MEAIDYGGWLTEDLEAHYKEIIKERERSELFTERAEINKRAILVMTEILKRKKSE' A
#
# COMPACT_ATOMS: atom_id res chain seq x y z
N MET A 1 15.41 8.83 4.82
CA MET A 1 13.98 8.69 4.51
C MET A 1 13.40 7.57 5.34
N GLU A 2 12.32 7.82 5.99
CA GLU A 2 11.74 6.84 6.88
C GLU A 2 10.74 5.96 6.14
N ALA A 3 10.83 4.68 6.37
CA ALA A 3 9.82 3.75 5.87
C ALA A 3 8.60 3.81 6.77
N ILE A 4 7.43 3.79 6.19
CA ILE A 4 6.19 3.77 6.96
C ILE A 4 6.02 2.38 7.56
N ASP A 5 5.79 2.35 8.87
CA ASP A 5 5.57 1.09 9.56
C ASP A 5 4.08 0.76 9.56
N TYR A 6 3.68 -0.08 8.65
CA TYR A 6 2.28 -0.49 8.56
C TYR A 6 1.87 -1.53 9.59
N GLY A 7 2.83 -2.04 10.35
CA GLY A 7 2.54 -3.03 11.38
C GLY A 7 1.63 -2.52 12.48
N GLY A 8 1.64 -1.20 12.73
CA GLY A 8 0.78 -0.59 13.73
C GLY A 8 -0.59 -0.17 13.24
N TRP A 9 -0.88 -0.36 11.97
CA TRP A 9 -2.15 0.06 11.39
C TRP A 9 -3.22 -1.02 11.58
N LEU A 10 -4.47 -0.59 11.68
CA LEU A 10 -5.59 -1.51 11.66
C LEU A 10 -5.76 -2.08 10.26
N THR A 11 -6.25 -3.30 10.16
CA THR A 11 -6.46 -3.95 8.87
C THR A 11 -7.41 -3.13 7.98
N GLU A 12 -8.46 -2.59 8.57
CA GLU A 12 -9.41 -1.74 7.85
C GLU A 12 -8.74 -0.52 7.24
N ASP A 13 -7.83 0.08 8.00
CA ASP A 13 -7.10 1.26 7.54
C ASP A 13 -6.15 0.90 6.41
N LEU A 14 -5.52 -0.27 6.50
CA LEU A 14 -4.64 -0.74 5.44
C LEU A 14 -5.42 -0.95 4.14
N GLU A 15 -6.58 -1.57 4.22
CA GLU A 15 -7.39 -1.82 3.04
C GLU A 15 -7.85 -0.52 2.40
N ALA A 16 -8.29 0.44 3.21
CA ALA A 16 -8.69 1.74 2.70
C ALA A 16 -7.53 2.47 2.05
N HIS A 17 -6.37 2.41 2.68
CA HIS A 17 -5.16 3.04 2.16
C HIS A 17 -4.75 2.41 0.84
N TYR A 18 -4.84 1.09 0.74
CA TYR A 18 -4.51 0.38 -0.49
C TYR A 18 -5.40 0.84 -1.65
N LYS A 19 -6.68 0.98 -1.41
CA LYS A 19 -7.62 1.47 -2.44
C LYS A 19 -7.24 2.86 -2.92
N GLU A 20 -6.84 3.72 -2.00
CA GLU A 20 -6.41 5.07 -2.35
C GLU A 20 -5.15 5.05 -3.20
N ILE A 21 -4.20 4.17 -2.85
CA ILE A 21 -2.97 4.03 -3.60
C ILE A 21 -3.26 3.59 -5.03
N ILE A 22 -4.16 2.63 -5.20
CA ILE A 22 -4.52 2.15 -6.54
C ILE A 22 -5.17 3.25 -7.37
N LYS A 23 -6.02 4.05 -6.75
CA LYS A 23 -6.64 5.20 -7.44
C LYS A 23 -5.60 6.21 -7.90
N GLU A 24 -4.62 6.50 -7.05
CA GLU A 24 -3.55 7.41 -7.43
C GLU A 24 -2.74 6.87 -8.58
N ARG A 25 -2.47 5.57 -8.57
CA ARG A 25 -1.73 4.94 -9.65
C ARG A 25 -2.46 5.08 -10.98
N GLU A 26 -3.78 4.91 -10.97
CA GLU A 26 -4.57 5.04 -12.19
C GLU A 26 -4.61 6.47 -12.71
N ARG A 27 -4.54 7.44 -11.81
CA ARG A 27 -4.54 8.85 -12.19
C ARG A 27 -3.19 9.33 -12.67
N SER A 28 -2.13 8.67 -12.24
CA SER A 28 -0.78 9.09 -12.57
C SER A 28 -0.45 8.79 -14.02
N GLU A 29 0.06 9.79 -14.73
CA GLU A 29 0.47 9.64 -16.12
C GLU A 29 1.98 9.40 -16.25
N LEU A 30 2.73 9.75 -15.22
CA LEU A 30 4.18 9.60 -15.24
C LEU A 30 4.59 8.21 -14.79
N PHE A 31 5.43 7.58 -15.56
CA PHE A 31 5.93 6.24 -15.27
C PHE A 31 6.66 6.19 -13.93
N THR A 32 7.47 7.20 -13.65
CA THR A 32 8.24 7.25 -12.40
C THR A 32 7.33 7.35 -11.18
N GLU A 33 6.26 8.12 -11.29
CA GLU A 33 5.29 8.23 -10.20
C GLU A 33 4.57 6.91 -9.98
N ARG A 34 4.22 6.23 -11.05
CA ARG A 34 3.56 4.92 -10.95
C ARG A 34 4.45 3.91 -10.26
N ALA A 35 5.76 3.95 -10.53
CA ALA A 35 6.69 3.04 -9.89
C ALA A 35 6.74 3.25 -8.38
N GLU A 36 6.75 4.51 -7.94
CA GLU A 36 6.75 4.83 -6.52
C GLU A 36 5.45 4.41 -5.85
N ILE A 37 4.34 4.66 -6.52
CA ILE A 37 3.02 4.27 -6.01
C ILE A 37 2.92 2.76 -5.89
N ASN A 38 3.45 2.03 -6.88
CA ASN A 38 3.49 0.58 -6.85
C ASN A 38 4.27 0.04 -5.65
N LYS A 39 5.40 0.67 -5.32
CA LYS A 39 6.18 0.26 -4.16
C LYS A 39 5.35 0.34 -2.89
N ARG A 40 4.61 1.42 -2.72
CA ARG A 40 3.74 1.57 -1.56
C ARG A 40 2.63 0.53 -1.55
N ALA A 41 2.05 0.28 -2.72
CA ALA A 41 0.99 -0.72 -2.84
C ALA A 41 1.48 -2.11 -2.42
N ILE A 42 2.69 -2.46 -2.84
CA ILE A 42 3.28 -3.74 -2.49
C ILE A 42 3.50 -3.86 -0.98
N LEU A 43 3.99 -2.80 -0.35
CA LEU A 43 4.21 -2.80 1.10
C LEU A 43 2.92 -3.00 1.86
N VAL A 44 1.86 -2.30 1.47
CA VAL A 44 0.56 -2.41 2.12
C VAL A 44 -0.03 -3.80 1.90
N MET A 45 0.02 -4.28 0.66
CA MET A 45 -0.50 -5.60 0.33
C MET A 45 0.23 -6.70 1.08
N THR A 46 1.56 -6.58 1.19
CA THR A 46 2.36 -7.55 1.91
C THR A 46 1.92 -7.65 3.37
N GLU A 47 1.66 -6.52 3.99
CA GLU A 47 1.20 -6.50 5.38
C GLU A 47 -0.18 -7.13 5.52
N ILE A 48 -1.08 -6.85 4.59
CA ILE A 48 -2.43 -7.42 4.61
C ILE A 48 -2.37 -8.94 4.47
N LEU A 49 -1.57 -9.43 3.52
CA LEU A 49 -1.43 -10.86 3.29
C LEU A 49 -0.80 -11.56 4.50
N LYS A 50 0.18 -10.91 5.11
CA LYS A 50 0.83 -11.43 6.30
C LYS A 50 -0.17 -11.65 7.43
N ARG A 51 -1.09 -10.72 7.61
CA ARG A 51 -2.11 -10.83 8.64
C ARG A 51 -3.10 -11.96 8.36
N LYS A 52 -3.48 -12.10 7.10
CA LYS A 52 -4.39 -13.18 6.70
C LYS A 52 -3.79 -14.54 6.93
N LYS A 53 -2.48 -14.66 6.72
CA LYS A 53 -1.78 -15.91 6.97
C LYS A 53 -1.71 -16.27 8.45
N SER A 54 -1.66 -15.24 9.30
CA SER A 54 -1.55 -15.44 10.74
C SER A 54 -2.87 -15.82 11.40
N GLU A 55 -3.95 -15.65 10.71
CA GLU A 55 -5.26 -16.06 11.20
C GLU A 55 -5.49 -17.55 10.93
#